data_169eca2340fce9e73b88bebc723f724d
#
_entry.id   169eca2340fce9e73b88bebc723f724d
#
_cell.length_a   1.000
_cell.length_b   1.000
_cell.length_c   1.000
_cell.angle_alpha   90.00
_cell.angle_beta   90.00
_cell.angle_gamma   90.00
#
_symmetry.space_group_name_H-M   'P 1'
#
loop_
_entity.id
_entity.type
_entity.pdbx_description
1 polymer ?
#
loop_
_entity_poly.entity_id
_entity_poly.type
_entity_poly.pdbx_seq_one_letter_code
_entity_poly.pdbx_strand_id
1 'polypeptide(L)'
;VRAPFFVYSTNSDLKVVELTLDNYSLKEIEEHIDSVYKNYDQPLLIRIDGVFNKMKLHSVNLPEGKQVSSPDEAHQGLTQYELNGISGSLIGFFSRHHKAVFTHHDSFFHAHFISDDRQVLGHIDELDFNSSNVTIKVSK
;
A
#
# COMPACT_ATOMS: atom_id res chain seq x y z
N VAL A 1 17.77 -7.70 -8.23
CA VAL A 1 16.56 -6.89 -8.51
C VAL A 1 16.98 -5.45 -8.68
N ARG A 2 16.56 -4.81 -9.76
CA ARG A 2 16.74 -3.38 -9.98
C ARG A 2 15.37 -2.74 -9.93
N ALA A 3 15.16 -1.84 -8.97
CA ALA A 3 13.95 -1.06 -8.86
C ALA A 3 14.27 0.40 -9.20
N PRO A 4 13.56 1.05 -10.14
CA PRO A 4 13.79 2.45 -10.48
C PRO A 4 13.37 3.39 -9.34
N PHE A 5 12.41 2.95 -8.50
CA PHE A 5 11.94 3.67 -7.33
C PHE A 5 11.89 2.74 -6.14
N PHE A 6 12.43 3.19 -5.02
CA PHE A 6 12.45 2.40 -3.79
C PHE A 6 12.28 3.33 -2.59
N VAL A 7 11.25 3.07 -1.79
CA VAL A 7 11.00 3.77 -0.52
C VAL A 7 11.10 2.76 0.61
N TYR A 8 11.83 3.07 1.65
CA TYR A 8 12.00 2.21 2.81
C TYR A 8 11.99 3.00 4.12
N SER A 9 11.69 2.33 5.20
CA SER A 9 11.80 2.86 6.55
C SER A 9 12.49 1.86 7.46
N THR A 10 13.32 2.36 8.36
CA THR A 10 13.95 1.59 9.45
C THR A 10 13.18 1.72 10.76
N ASN A 11 12.05 2.43 10.76
CA ASN A 11 11.25 2.64 11.96
C ASN A 11 10.54 1.32 12.35
N SER A 12 10.83 0.83 13.55
CA SER A 12 10.22 -0.36 14.15
C SER A 12 9.12 -0.02 15.18
N ASP A 13 9.00 1.24 15.58
CA ASP A 13 8.06 1.68 16.61
C ASP A 13 6.70 2.01 15.98
N LEU A 14 5.99 0.96 15.57
CA LEU A 14 4.64 1.08 15.02
C LEU A 14 3.60 0.98 16.14
N LYS A 15 2.68 1.95 16.17
CA LYS A 15 1.57 1.99 17.14
C LYS A 15 0.28 1.53 16.48
N VAL A 16 -0.48 0.72 17.20
CA VAL A 16 -1.81 0.27 16.75
C VAL A 16 -2.75 1.48 16.67
N VAL A 17 -3.49 1.56 15.58
CA VAL A 17 -4.55 2.54 15.36
C VAL A 17 -5.89 1.84 15.43
N GLU A 18 -6.81 2.40 16.20
CA GLU A 18 -8.17 1.89 16.32
C GLU A 18 -8.98 2.21 15.06
N LEU A 19 -9.66 1.22 14.52
CA LEU A 19 -10.55 1.36 13.37
C LEU A 19 -11.99 1.61 13.86
N THR A 20 -12.68 2.55 13.21
CA THR A 20 -14.01 3.02 13.63
C THR A 20 -15.14 2.56 12.70
N LEU A 21 -14.81 2.11 11.48
CA LEU A 21 -15.77 1.55 10.54
C LEU A 21 -15.68 0.01 10.55
N ASP A 22 -16.75 -0.65 10.16
CA ASP A 22 -16.77 -2.11 10.03
C ASP A 22 -15.98 -2.59 8.82
N ASN A 23 -16.04 -1.83 7.71
CA ASN A 23 -15.36 -2.14 6.47
C ASN A 23 -14.55 -0.94 5.96
N TYR A 24 -13.45 -1.24 5.31
CA TYR A 24 -12.52 -0.26 4.75
C TYR A 24 -12.12 -0.60 3.32
N SER A 25 -12.13 0.40 2.45
CA SER A 25 -11.42 0.47 1.18
C SER A 25 -10.13 1.28 1.33
N LEU A 26 -9.31 1.38 0.25
CA LEU A 26 -8.13 2.25 0.23
C LEU A 26 -8.47 3.71 0.58
N LYS A 27 -9.58 4.21 0.05
CA LYS A 27 -10.03 5.57 0.29
C LYS A 27 -10.38 5.81 1.77
N GLU A 28 -11.11 4.90 2.39
CA GLU A 28 -11.49 4.99 3.80
C GLU A 28 -10.29 4.86 4.74
N ILE A 29 -9.28 4.07 4.38
CA ILE A 29 -7.99 4.04 5.10
C ILE A 29 -7.33 5.42 5.02
N GLU A 30 -7.22 5.99 3.82
CA GLU A 30 -6.61 7.30 3.60
C GLU A 30 -7.32 8.38 4.43
N GLU A 31 -8.65 8.46 4.36
CA GLU A 31 -9.48 9.40 5.12
C GLU A 31 -9.34 9.20 6.64
N HIS A 32 -9.30 7.96 7.09
CA HIS A 32 -9.13 7.63 8.51
C HIS A 32 -7.76 8.09 9.03
N ILE A 33 -6.69 7.75 8.34
CA ILE A 33 -5.32 8.17 8.70
C ILE A 33 -5.19 9.69 8.66
N ASP A 34 -5.76 10.34 7.63
CA ASP A 34 -5.77 11.80 7.51
C ASP A 34 -6.45 12.46 8.71
N SER A 35 -7.58 11.92 9.15
CA SER A 35 -8.33 12.40 10.31
C SER A 35 -7.57 12.21 11.63
N VAL A 36 -7.03 11.01 11.87
CA VAL A 36 -6.29 10.68 13.12
C VAL A 36 -5.01 11.50 13.25
N TYR A 37 -4.30 11.70 12.14
CA TYR A 37 -3.01 12.38 12.10
C TYR A 37 -3.06 13.77 11.45
N LYS A 38 -4.18 14.48 11.52
CA LYS A 38 -4.42 15.78 10.85
C LYS A 38 -3.36 16.85 11.12
N ASN A 39 -2.70 16.81 12.28
CA ASN A 39 -1.67 17.76 12.70
C ASN A 39 -0.23 17.23 12.50
N TYR A 40 -0.05 16.13 11.78
CA TYR A 40 1.24 15.50 11.55
C TYR A 40 1.62 15.58 10.07
N ASP A 41 2.69 16.32 9.76
CA ASP A 41 3.07 16.68 8.39
C ASP A 41 4.18 15.79 7.80
N GLN A 42 4.76 14.89 8.61
CA GLN A 42 5.78 13.98 8.11
C GLN A 42 5.16 12.75 7.44
N PRO A 43 5.87 12.10 6.51
CA PRO A 43 5.42 10.83 5.96
C PRO A 43 5.22 9.78 7.06
N LEU A 44 4.11 9.05 7.00
CA LEU A 44 3.78 7.96 7.91
C LEU A 44 3.96 6.62 7.20
N LEU A 45 4.69 5.70 7.83
CA LEU A 45 4.67 4.30 7.45
C LEU A 45 3.42 3.64 8.03
N ILE A 46 2.69 2.94 7.20
CA ILE A 46 1.48 2.20 7.57
C ILE A 46 1.70 0.73 7.28
N ARG A 47 1.37 -0.10 8.26
CA ARG A 47 1.34 -1.56 8.12
C ARG A 47 -0.04 -2.07 8.51
N ILE A 48 -0.64 -2.91 7.68
CA ILE A 48 -1.90 -3.59 7.94
C ILE A 48 -1.68 -5.09 7.78
N ASP A 49 -1.87 -5.83 8.85
CA ASP A 49 -1.72 -7.29 8.90
C ASP A 49 -3.09 -7.93 9.08
N GLY A 50 -3.40 -8.96 8.32
CA GLY A 50 -4.65 -9.72 8.49
C GLY A 50 -5.19 -10.35 7.22
N VAL A 51 -6.53 -10.52 7.18
CA VAL A 51 -7.25 -11.12 6.06
C VAL A 51 -8.05 -10.05 5.32
N PHE A 52 -7.83 -9.99 4.02
CA PHE A 52 -8.46 -9.02 3.12
C PHE A 52 -9.55 -9.71 2.30
N ASN A 53 -10.76 -9.15 2.29
CA ASN A 53 -11.92 -9.74 1.60
C ASN A 53 -11.73 -9.75 0.09
N LYS A 54 -11.30 -8.60 -0.45
CA LYS A 54 -11.01 -8.41 -1.88
C LYS A 54 -9.78 -7.53 -2.06
N MET A 55 -8.99 -7.87 -3.05
CA MET A 55 -7.81 -7.09 -3.41
C MET A 55 -7.55 -7.17 -4.90
N LYS A 56 -7.30 -6.02 -5.55
CA LYS A 56 -6.71 -5.95 -6.88
C LYS A 56 -5.29 -5.46 -6.75
N LEU A 57 -4.40 -6.19 -7.34
CA LEU A 57 -2.97 -5.90 -7.37
C LEU A 57 -2.47 -5.81 -8.80
N HIS A 58 -1.40 -5.06 -8.99
CA HIS A 58 -0.58 -5.22 -10.18
C HIS A 58 0.90 -5.39 -9.82
N SER A 59 1.60 -6.05 -10.72
CA SER A 59 3.05 -6.09 -10.74
C SER A 59 3.55 -5.71 -12.13
N VAL A 60 4.71 -5.05 -12.16
CA VAL A 60 5.38 -4.74 -13.42
C VAL A 60 6.48 -5.76 -13.63
N ASN A 61 6.34 -6.58 -14.65
CA ASN A 61 7.32 -7.60 -15.02
C ASN A 61 7.81 -7.32 -16.45
N LEU A 62 8.84 -6.50 -16.56
CA LEU A 62 9.46 -6.17 -17.83
C LEU A 62 10.42 -7.28 -18.26
N PRO A 63 10.55 -7.54 -19.58
CA PRO A 63 11.56 -8.45 -20.09
C PRO A 63 12.96 -8.07 -19.63
N GLU A 64 13.81 -9.07 -19.39
CA GLU A 64 15.18 -8.86 -18.96
C GLU A 64 15.94 -7.98 -19.98
N GLY A 65 16.65 -6.98 -19.45
CA GLY A 65 17.42 -6.03 -20.25
C GLY A 65 16.64 -4.86 -20.83
N LYS A 66 15.30 -4.83 -20.69
CA LYS A 66 14.52 -3.66 -21.11
C LYS A 66 14.81 -2.48 -20.19
N GLN A 67 15.25 -1.37 -20.74
CA GLN A 67 15.37 -0.10 -20.05
C GLN A 67 14.06 0.68 -20.21
N VAL A 68 13.61 1.32 -19.15
CA VAL A 68 12.45 2.20 -19.17
C VAL A 68 12.86 3.59 -18.72
N SER A 69 12.35 4.60 -19.42
CA SER A 69 12.65 6.01 -19.17
C SER A 69 11.46 6.78 -18.58
N SER A 70 10.28 6.14 -18.53
CA SER A 70 9.06 6.74 -17.97
C SER A 70 8.18 5.72 -17.27
N PRO A 71 7.29 6.16 -16.35
CA PRO A 71 6.28 5.30 -15.75
C PRO A 71 5.38 4.61 -16.78
N ASP A 72 5.00 5.30 -17.86
CA ASP A 72 4.15 4.77 -18.92
C ASP A 72 4.81 3.60 -19.66
N GLU A 73 6.12 3.69 -19.91
CA GLU A 73 6.90 2.58 -20.49
C GLU A 73 6.99 1.39 -19.50
N ALA A 74 7.09 1.65 -18.21
CA ALA A 74 7.09 0.61 -17.19
C ALA A 74 5.76 -0.16 -17.17
N HIS A 75 4.64 0.51 -17.37
CA HIS A 75 3.29 -0.09 -17.37
C HIS A 75 3.05 -1.05 -18.56
N GLN A 76 3.89 -1.08 -19.60
CA GLN A 76 3.75 -2.05 -20.70
C GLN A 76 3.92 -3.52 -20.26
N GLY A 77 4.56 -3.77 -19.11
CA GLY A 77 4.70 -5.11 -18.52
C GLY A 77 3.75 -5.39 -17.35
N LEU A 78 2.66 -4.63 -17.24
CA LEU A 78 1.72 -4.71 -16.13
C LEU A 78 0.92 -6.00 -16.18
N THR A 79 0.94 -6.74 -15.07
CA THR A 79 0.10 -7.91 -14.84
C THR A 79 -0.80 -7.62 -13.65
N GLN A 80 -2.11 -7.82 -13.83
CA GLN A 80 -3.11 -7.60 -12.78
C GLN A 80 -3.58 -8.91 -12.17
N TYR A 81 -3.85 -8.87 -10.87
CA TYR A 81 -4.37 -9.98 -10.08
C TYR A 81 -5.59 -9.52 -9.30
N GLU A 82 -6.63 -10.35 -9.27
CA GLU A 82 -7.78 -10.18 -8.38
C GLU A 82 -7.82 -11.34 -7.39
N LEU A 83 -7.81 -11.01 -6.10
CA LEU A 83 -7.69 -11.96 -5.00
C LEU A 83 -8.84 -11.75 -4.02
N ASN A 84 -9.34 -12.87 -3.44
CA ASN A 84 -10.41 -12.85 -2.46
C ASN A 84 -10.00 -13.67 -1.24
N GLY A 85 -10.28 -13.16 -0.04
CA GLY A 85 -10.00 -13.85 1.22
C GLY A 85 -8.51 -14.15 1.42
N ILE A 86 -7.64 -13.19 1.08
CA ILE A 86 -6.20 -13.40 1.14
C ILE A 86 -5.60 -12.87 2.44
N SER A 87 -4.73 -13.67 3.07
CA SER A 87 -3.98 -13.33 4.28
C SER A 87 -2.60 -12.78 3.94
N GLY A 88 -2.20 -11.74 4.65
CA GLY A 88 -0.89 -11.12 4.43
C GLY A 88 -0.71 -9.78 5.10
N SER A 89 0.32 -9.07 4.66
CA SER A 89 0.69 -7.74 5.14
C SER A 89 0.64 -6.72 4.00
N LEU A 90 -0.04 -5.61 4.26
CA LEU A 90 0.06 -4.40 3.47
C LEU A 90 1.08 -3.48 4.13
N ILE A 91 1.98 -2.92 3.33
CA ILE A 91 2.93 -1.89 3.76
C ILE A 91 2.82 -0.72 2.82
N GLY A 92 2.59 0.47 3.38
CA GLY A 92 2.40 1.69 2.61
C GLY A 92 2.93 2.93 3.30
N PHE A 93 2.95 4.00 2.53
CA PHE A 93 3.30 5.34 2.99
C PHE A 93 2.14 6.29 2.76
N PHE A 94 1.82 7.07 3.78
CA PHE A 94 0.88 8.17 3.69
C PHE A 94 1.65 9.49 3.78
N SER A 95 1.39 10.42 2.86
CA SER A 95 1.99 11.74 2.89
C SER A 95 1.17 12.76 2.12
N ARG A 96 0.81 13.89 2.78
CA ARG A 96 0.07 14.98 2.17
C ARG A 96 0.89 15.84 1.22
N HIS A 97 2.20 15.92 1.46
CA HIS A 97 3.09 16.89 0.79
C HIS A 97 3.95 16.27 -0.31
N HIS A 98 3.88 14.95 -0.51
CA HIS A 98 4.78 14.23 -1.43
C HIS A 98 4.01 13.43 -2.48
N LYS A 99 2.88 13.98 -2.98
CA LYS A 99 2.16 13.41 -4.13
C LYS A 99 3.11 13.27 -5.32
N ALA A 100 2.96 12.19 -6.05
CA ALA A 100 3.84 11.82 -7.16
C ALA A 100 5.32 11.58 -6.80
N VAL A 101 5.70 11.61 -5.52
CA VAL A 101 7.03 11.26 -5.01
C VAL A 101 6.97 9.98 -4.19
N PHE A 102 6.14 9.94 -3.14
CA PHE A 102 5.91 8.75 -2.29
C PHE A 102 4.55 8.13 -2.52
N THR A 103 3.60 8.88 -3.08
CA THR A 103 2.23 8.47 -3.32
C THR A 103 1.82 8.73 -4.75
N HIS A 104 0.61 8.29 -5.16
CA HIS A 104 0.05 8.59 -6.47
C HIS A 104 -0.25 10.09 -6.63
N HIS A 105 -0.49 10.54 -7.89
CA HIS A 105 -0.83 11.93 -8.19
C HIS A 105 -2.13 12.41 -7.54
N ASP A 106 -3.07 11.51 -7.30
CA ASP A 106 -4.43 11.75 -6.83
C ASP A 106 -4.71 11.21 -5.42
N SER A 107 -3.73 10.53 -4.79
CA SER A 107 -3.85 9.93 -3.46
C SER A 107 -2.69 10.36 -2.55
N PHE A 108 -2.94 10.40 -1.25
CA PHE A 108 -1.92 10.57 -0.21
C PHE A 108 -1.32 9.23 0.24
N PHE A 109 -1.84 8.11 -0.26
CA PHE A 109 -1.48 6.77 0.18
C PHE A 109 -0.96 5.92 -0.98
N HIS A 110 0.12 5.19 -0.73
CA HIS A 110 0.74 4.25 -1.67
C HIS A 110 1.10 2.99 -0.92
N ALA A 111 0.62 1.84 -1.38
CA ALA A 111 0.78 0.60 -0.66
C ALA A 111 1.09 -0.60 -1.55
N HIS A 112 1.87 -1.52 -0.99
CA HIS A 112 2.16 -2.84 -1.54
C HIS A 112 1.67 -3.92 -0.58
N PHE A 113 1.31 -5.06 -1.14
CA PHE A 113 0.89 -6.24 -0.41
C PHE A 113 1.87 -7.38 -0.59
N ILE A 114 2.07 -8.16 0.46
CA ILE A 114 2.73 -9.47 0.43
C ILE A 114 1.88 -10.49 1.17
N SER A 115 1.58 -11.63 0.52
CA SER A 115 0.85 -12.73 1.15
C SER A 115 1.72 -13.46 2.19
N ASP A 116 1.05 -14.09 3.18
CA ASP A 116 1.75 -14.82 4.25
C ASP A 116 2.61 -15.97 3.73
N ASP A 117 2.16 -16.65 2.67
CA ASP A 117 2.92 -17.70 1.97
C ASP A 117 4.03 -17.15 1.06
N ARG A 118 4.13 -15.81 0.91
CA ARG A 118 5.08 -15.08 0.07
C ARG A 118 5.03 -15.44 -1.41
N GLN A 119 3.90 -15.92 -1.90
CA GLN A 119 3.70 -16.25 -3.31
C GLN A 119 3.15 -15.07 -4.11
N VAL A 120 2.50 -14.10 -3.43
CA VAL A 120 1.91 -12.93 -4.04
C VAL A 120 2.53 -11.66 -3.48
N LEU A 121 3.03 -10.82 -4.38
CA LEU A 121 3.55 -9.49 -4.09
C LEU A 121 3.10 -8.54 -5.19
N GLY A 122 2.57 -7.38 -4.84
CA GLY A 122 2.19 -6.38 -5.84
C GLY A 122 1.79 -5.04 -5.23
N HIS A 123 1.66 -4.06 -6.13
CA HIS A 123 1.07 -2.77 -5.84
C HIS A 123 -0.44 -2.90 -5.71
N ILE A 124 -1.05 -2.23 -4.73
CA ILE A 124 -2.48 -2.31 -4.47
C ILE A 124 -3.22 -1.24 -5.29
N ASP A 125 -4.15 -1.70 -6.15
CA ASP A 125 -5.05 -0.83 -6.91
C ASP A 125 -6.40 -0.66 -6.22
N GLU A 126 -6.95 -1.78 -5.69
CA GLU A 126 -8.20 -1.79 -4.93
C GLU A 126 -8.07 -2.72 -3.71
N LEU A 127 -8.76 -2.39 -2.65
CA LEU A 127 -8.75 -3.12 -1.40
C LEU A 127 -10.10 -3.04 -0.71
N ASP A 128 -10.50 -4.15 -0.10
CA ASP A 128 -11.66 -4.23 0.80
C ASP A 128 -11.35 -5.20 1.94
N PHE A 129 -11.59 -4.78 3.18
CA PHE A 129 -11.47 -5.64 4.35
C PHE A 129 -12.44 -5.25 5.48
N ASN A 130 -12.76 -6.22 6.32
CA ASN A 130 -13.47 -5.99 7.57
C ASN A 130 -12.46 -5.66 8.69
N SER A 131 -12.75 -4.63 9.46
CA SER A 131 -11.86 -4.14 10.53
C SER A 131 -11.55 -5.20 11.61
N SER A 132 -12.46 -6.14 11.84
CA SER A 132 -12.26 -7.23 12.80
C SER A 132 -11.20 -8.25 12.36
N ASN A 133 -10.86 -8.29 11.09
CA ASN A 133 -9.93 -9.26 10.49
C ASN A 133 -8.51 -8.73 10.29
N VAL A 134 -8.27 -7.47 10.65
CA VAL A 134 -6.97 -6.81 10.42
C VAL A 134 -6.50 -6.04 11.65
N THR A 135 -5.20 -5.80 11.69
CA THR A 135 -4.57 -4.85 12.63
C THR A 135 -3.82 -3.81 11.83
N ILE A 136 -4.15 -2.54 12.04
CA ILE A 136 -3.43 -1.41 11.44
C ILE A 136 -2.43 -0.82 12.43
N LYS A 137 -1.23 -0.54 11.95
CA LYS A 137 -0.14 0.05 12.72
C LYS A 137 0.47 1.19 11.94
N VAL A 138 0.83 2.28 12.63
CA VAL A 138 1.38 3.49 12.03
C VAL A 138 2.63 3.92 12.79
N SER A 139 3.65 4.37 12.03
CA SER A 139 4.85 4.99 12.62
C SER A 139 4.54 6.40 13.07
N LYS A 140 4.80 6.70 14.34
CA LYS A 140 4.73 8.06 14.88
C LYS A 140 5.78 8.24 15.97
#